data_d6e7f40e6c26ed1ea75c13397038dfc5
#
_entry.id   d6e7f40e6c26ed1ea75c13397038dfc5
#
_cell.length_a   1.000
_cell.length_b   1.000
_cell.length_c   1.000
_cell.angle_alpha   90.00
_cell.angle_beta   90.00
_cell.angle_gamma   90.00
#
_symmetry.space_group_name_H-M   'P 1'
#
loop_
_entity.id
_entity.type
_entity.pdbx_description
1 polymer ?
#
loop_
_entity_poly.entity_id
_entity_poly.type
_entity_poly.pdbx_seq_one_letter_code
_entity_poly.pdbx_strand_id
1 'polypeptide(L)'
;ESAVVKYESSKRTFYADFGIHYEWGATGQRKWAAGLVFAPSLPISHDNTLTYSNSSTSENLDKGYHSRTQYLPMHLGTGLSITTERWVLTADYNYLDWSRNSSSYTSMKYENQHKVNLGGSYITKPRLARSTELMGGIGFGNSYINLKGGKMQYLEASVGASFPHLRYSYLSLGATWRKQLNTRSNLMQESRFSLNLNLTFGERISRAKLK
;
A
#
# COMPACT_ATOMS: atom_id res chain seq x y z
N GLU A 1 -3.51 44.90 -16.34
CA GLU A 1 -3.73 43.76 -17.24
C GLU A 1 -3.43 42.47 -16.47
N SER A 2 -4.41 41.59 -16.31
CA SER A 2 -4.24 40.29 -15.65
C SER A 2 -3.90 39.24 -16.71
N ALA A 3 -2.77 38.54 -16.53
CA ALA A 3 -2.42 37.37 -17.34
C ALA A 3 -2.72 36.09 -16.54
N VAL A 4 -3.33 35.10 -17.18
CA VAL A 4 -3.62 33.80 -16.59
C VAL A 4 -2.79 32.74 -17.29
N VAL A 5 -2.01 31.99 -16.51
CA VAL A 5 -1.27 30.83 -16.97
C VAL A 5 -1.98 29.57 -16.45
N LYS A 6 -2.49 28.74 -17.34
CA LYS A 6 -3.17 27.48 -17.01
C LYS A 6 -2.30 26.30 -17.44
N TYR A 7 -1.96 25.45 -16.49
CA TYR A 7 -1.27 24.20 -16.74
C TYR A 7 -2.22 23.02 -16.52
N GLU A 8 -2.44 22.22 -17.55
CA GLU A 8 -3.24 21.00 -17.48
C GLU A 8 -2.36 19.80 -17.78
N SER A 9 -2.45 18.77 -16.92
CA SER A 9 -1.71 17.52 -17.09
C SER A 9 -2.68 16.35 -16.99
N SER A 10 -2.80 15.56 -18.05
CA SER A 10 -3.54 14.30 -18.06
C SER A 10 -2.54 13.15 -18.06
N LYS A 11 -2.73 12.18 -17.17
CA LYS A 11 -1.87 10.99 -17.07
C LYS A 11 -2.73 9.75 -17.25
N ARG A 12 -2.26 8.83 -18.10
CA ARG A 12 -2.92 7.56 -18.38
C ARG A 12 -1.91 6.44 -18.31
N THR A 13 -2.29 5.34 -17.68
CA THR A 13 -1.48 4.13 -17.65
C THR A 13 -2.36 2.90 -17.55
N PHE A 14 -1.84 1.79 -17.99
CA PHE A 14 -2.40 0.46 -17.75
C PHE A 14 -1.65 -0.16 -16.57
N TYR A 15 -2.36 -0.88 -15.72
CA TYR A 15 -1.76 -1.62 -14.61
C TYR A 15 -2.17 -3.09 -14.71
N ALA A 16 -1.21 -3.98 -14.53
CA ALA A 16 -1.45 -5.42 -14.47
C ALA A 16 -0.57 -6.03 -13.37
N ASP A 17 -1.16 -6.87 -12.55
CA ASP A 17 -0.45 -7.70 -11.59
C ASP A 17 -0.85 -9.16 -11.75
N PHE A 18 0.10 -10.05 -11.47
CA PHE A 18 -0.04 -11.49 -11.54
C PHE A 18 0.29 -12.06 -10.18
N GLY A 19 -0.57 -12.95 -9.68
CA GLY A 19 -0.38 -13.57 -8.38
C GLY A 19 -0.52 -15.07 -8.44
N ILE A 20 0.31 -15.75 -7.64
CA ILE A 20 0.22 -17.19 -7.40
C ILE A 20 0.12 -17.37 -5.88
N HIS A 21 -0.83 -18.17 -5.47
CA HIS A 21 -1.02 -18.54 -4.07
C HIS A 21 -1.12 -20.06 -3.95
N TYR A 22 -0.37 -20.61 -3.02
CA TYR A 22 -0.35 -22.05 -2.77
C TYR A 22 -0.51 -22.34 -1.28
N GLU A 23 -1.44 -23.22 -0.96
CA GLU A 23 -1.71 -23.69 0.40
C GLU A 23 -1.40 -25.18 0.55
N TRP A 24 -0.79 -25.53 1.68
CA TRP A 24 -0.54 -26.95 2.03
C TRP A 24 -0.68 -27.17 3.52
N GLY A 25 -0.84 -28.43 3.92
CA GLY A 25 -1.02 -28.87 5.30
C GLY A 25 -2.33 -29.60 5.50
N ALA A 26 -2.45 -30.31 6.62
CA ALA A 26 -3.62 -31.09 6.94
C ALA A 26 -4.68 -30.28 7.66
N THR A 27 -5.96 -30.53 7.36
CA THR A 27 -7.10 -29.95 8.07
C THR A 27 -7.04 -30.32 9.57
N GLY A 28 -7.17 -29.31 10.42
CA GLY A 28 -7.13 -29.50 11.88
C GLY A 28 -5.73 -29.46 12.52
N GLN A 29 -4.67 -29.29 11.69
CA GLN A 29 -3.29 -29.11 12.15
C GLN A 29 -2.77 -27.72 11.74
N ARG A 30 -1.55 -27.69 11.21
CA ARG A 30 -0.92 -26.47 10.70
C ARG A 30 -1.16 -26.34 9.21
N LYS A 31 -1.75 -25.22 8.79
CA LYS A 31 -1.87 -24.84 7.40
C LYS A 31 -0.79 -23.83 7.07
N TRP A 32 -0.08 -24.07 5.97
CA TRP A 32 0.89 -23.14 5.44
C TRP A 32 0.35 -22.55 4.15
N ALA A 33 0.67 -21.31 3.88
CA ALA A 33 0.42 -20.70 2.59
C ALA A 33 1.62 -19.87 2.16
N ALA A 34 1.90 -19.89 0.86
CA ALA A 34 2.90 -19.04 0.23
C ALA A 34 2.26 -18.28 -0.92
N GLY A 35 2.62 -17.04 -1.07
CA GLY A 35 2.14 -16.16 -2.13
C GLY A 35 3.28 -15.46 -2.84
N LEU A 36 3.13 -15.27 -4.14
CA LEU A 36 4.00 -14.47 -5.00
C LEU A 36 3.14 -13.54 -5.84
N VAL A 37 3.50 -12.25 -5.88
CA VAL A 37 2.86 -11.24 -6.72
C VAL A 37 3.92 -10.55 -7.56
N PHE A 38 3.62 -10.37 -8.84
CA PHE A 38 4.49 -9.67 -9.79
C PHE A 38 3.68 -8.68 -10.62
N ALA A 39 4.11 -7.42 -10.66
CA ALA A 39 3.60 -6.41 -11.58
C ALA A 39 4.76 -5.83 -12.40
N PRO A 40 4.69 -5.82 -13.74
CA PRO A 40 5.72 -5.26 -14.58
C PRO A 40 5.77 -3.73 -14.48
N SER A 41 6.94 -3.16 -14.78
CA SER A 41 7.08 -1.72 -14.92
C SER A 41 6.45 -1.26 -16.24
N LEU A 42 5.48 -0.37 -16.17
CA LEU A 42 4.72 0.12 -17.33
C LEU A 42 4.87 1.64 -17.48
N PRO A 43 4.94 2.16 -18.72
CA PRO A 43 5.05 3.59 -18.96
C PRO A 43 3.73 4.31 -18.60
N ILE A 44 3.87 5.53 -18.10
CA ILE A 44 2.77 6.45 -17.87
C ILE A 44 2.75 7.45 -19.03
N SER A 45 1.70 7.44 -19.84
CA SER A 45 1.50 8.43 -20.89
C SER A 45 1.08 9.76 -20.25
N HIS A 46 1.64 10.84 -20.76
CA HIS A 46 1.36 12.20 -20.28
C HIS A 46 0.93 13.07 -21.44
N ASP A 47 -0.16 13.77 -21.26
CA ASP A 47 -0.60 14.88 -22.11
C ASP A 47 -0.55 16.15 -21.27
N ASN A 48 0.36 17.06 -21.61
CA ASN A 48 0.53 18.33 -20.91
C ASN A 48 0.15 19.48 -21.83
N THR A 49 -0.71 20.37 -21.37
CA THR A 49 -1.11 21.57 -22.08
C THR A 49 -0.83 22.78 -21.19
N LEU A 50 -0.09 23.74 -21.74
CA LEU A 50 0.14 25.03 -21.13
C LEU A 50 -0.60 26.10 -21.93
N THR A 51 -1.58 26.74 -21.31
CA THR A 51 -2.36 27.82 -21.92
C THR A 51 -1.99 29.13 -21.25
N TYR A 52 -1.61 30.11 -22.05
CA TYR A 52 -1.44 31.50 -21.64
C TYR A 52 -2.59 32.33 -22.21
N SER A 53 -3.30 33.05 -21.38
CA SER A 53 -4.31 34.00 -21.82
C SER A 53 -4.16 35.35 -21.14
N ASN A 54 -4.25 36.43 -21.90
CA ASN A 54 -4.42 37.78 -21.42
C ASN A 54 -5.70 38.39 -22.01
N SER A 55 -6.04 39.61 -21.61
CA SER A 55 -7.27 40.31 -22.06
C SER A 55 -7.38 40.50 -23.58
N SER A 56 -6.32 40.27 -24.34
CA SER A 56 -6.25 40.54 -25.79
C SER A 56 -5.92 39.30 -26.61
N THR A 57 -5.34 38.26 -26.03
CA THR A 57 -4.85 37.09 -26.78
C THR A 57 -4.93 35.83 -25.92
N SER A 58 -5.46 34.76 -26.49
CA SER A 58 -5.38 33.43 -25.91
C SER A 58 -4.49 32.58 -26.83
N GLU A 59 -3.28 32.33 -26.42
CA GLU A 59 -2.35 31.44 -27.13
C GLU A 59 -2.15 30.15 -26.35
N ASN A 60 -2.38 29.03 -27.03
CA ASN A 60 -1.91 27.73 -26.55
C ASN A 60 -0.41 27.66 -26.82
N LEU A 61 0.38 27.85 -25.79
CA LEU A 61 1.81 27.59 -25.83
C LEU A 61 2.07 26.07 -25.78
N ASP A 62 1.53 25.35 -26.77
CA ASP A 62 1.76 23.93 -26.96
C ASP A 62 3.14 23.68 -27.60
N LYS A 63 4.15 24.22 -26.96
CA LYS A 63 5.52 23.81 -27.20
C LYS A 63 5.77 22.67 -26.25
N GLY A 64 5.57 21.45 -26.77
CA GLY A 64 5.79 20.18 -26.11
C GLY A 64 6.72 20.27 -24.90
N TYR A 65 6.15 20.49 -23.76
CA TYR A 65 6.88 20.32 -22.51
C TYR A 65 7.13 18.82 -22.42
N HIS A 66 8.24 18.37 -23.00
CA HIS A 66 8.66 16.98 -22.96
C HIS A 66 8.94 16.61 -21.52
N SER A 67 7.88 16.31 -20.80
CA SER A 67 7.98 15.65 -19.51
C SER A 67 8.69 14.32 -19.74
N ARG A 68 9.72 14.04 -18.95
CA ARG A 68 10.40 12.74 -19.00
C ARG A 68 9.37 11.65 -18.77
N THR A 69 9.43 10.60 -19.58
CA THR A 69 8.56 9.44 -19.42
C THR A 69 8.68 8.91 -17.99
N GLN A 70 7.56 8.85 -17.29
CA GLN A 70 7.45 8.24 -15.97
C GLN A 70 6.97 6.80 -16.13
N TYR A 71 7.38 5.95 -15.22
CA TYR A 71 7.00 4.54 -15.21
C TYR A 71 6.36 4.18 -13.87
N LEU A 72 5.35 3.31 -13.91
CA LEU A 72 4.97 2.56 -12.73
C LEU A 72 6.15 1.66 -12.34
N PRO A 73 6.51 1.55 -11.06
CA PRO A 73 7.59 0.66 -10.64
C PRO A 73 7.22 -0.80 -10.90
N MET A 74 8.20 -1.62 -11.23
CA MET A 74 8.02 -3.05 -11.14
C MET A 74 7.80 -3.43 -9.67
N HIS A 75 6.83 -4.27 -9.41
CA HIS A 75 6.55 -4.78 -8.07
C HIS A 75 6.76 -6.28 -7.99
N LEU A 76 7.51 -6.72 -6.99
CA LEU A 76 7.66 -8.11 -6.61
C LEU A 76 7.28 -8.24 -5.14
N GLY A 77 6.24 -9.02 -4.85
CA GLY A 77 5.79 -9.32 -3.50
C GLY A 77 5.88 -10.82 -3.24
N THR A 78 6.34 -11.21 -2.07
CA THR A 78 6.29 -12.58 -1.60
C THR A 78 5.87 -12.63 -0.15
N GLY A 79 5.10 -13.67 0.21
CA GLY A 79 4.61 -13.83 1.57
C GLY A 79 4.48 -15.29 1.97
N LEU A 80 4.63 -15.51 3.25
CA LEU A 80 4.41 -16.80 3.90
C LEU A 80 3.45 -16.61 5.06
N SER A 81 2.57 -17.60 5.28
CA SER A 81 1.73 -17.65 6.46
C SER A 81 1.64 -19.05 7.04
N ILE A 82 1.50 -19.10 8.34
CA ILE A 82 1.17 -20.31 9.08
C ILE A 82 -0.09 -20.09 9.88
N THR A 83 -1.07 -20.92 9.68
CA THR A 83 -2.35 -20.89 10.40
C THR A 83 -2.48 -22.15 11.24
N THR A 84 -2.76 -21.95 12.51
CA THR A 84 -3.11 -23.01 13.47
C THR A 84 -4.53 -22.76 13.98
N GLU A 85 -5.02 -23.57 14.89
CA GLU A 85 -6.36 -23.39 15.48
C GLU A 85 -6.52 -22.01 16.17
N ARG A 86 -5.45 -21.46 16.75
CA ARG A 86 -5.48 -20.19 17.53
C ARG A 86 -4.64 -19.08 16.96
N TRP A 87 -3.61 -19.41 16.18
CA TRP A 87 -2.63 -18.43 15.72
C TRP A 87 -2.59 -18.38 14.21
N VAL A 88 -2.53 -17.17 13.69
CA VAL A 88 -2.11 -16.91 12.32
C VAL A 88 -0.85 -16.06 12.42
N LEU A 89 0.24 -16.51 11.81
CA LEU A 89 1.48 -15.76 11.70
C LEU A 89 1.77 -15.53 10.23
N THR A 90 2.19 -14.32 9.90
CA THR A 90 2.48 -13.90 8.53
C THR A 90 3.81 -13.18 8.45
N ALA A 91 4.51 -13.40 7.35
CA ALA A 91 5.70 -12.64 6.98
C ALA A 91 5.61 -12.31 5.51
N ASP A 92 5.81 -11.07 5.13
CA ASP A 92 5.82 -10.64 3.74
C ASP A 92 6.97 -9.69 3.42
N TYR A 93 7.42 -9.75 2.17
CA TYR A 93 8.42 -8.87 1.61
C TYR A 93 7.92 -8.29 0.31
N ASN A 94 8.05 -6.98 0.17
CA ASN A 94 7.67 -6.24 -1.02
C ASN A 94 8.88 -5.45 -1.55
N TYR A 95 9.11 -5.57 -2.84
CA TYR A 95 10.14 -4.87 -3.59
C TYR A 95 9.51 -4.07 -4.71
N LEU A 96 9.80 -2.76 -4.78
CA LEU A 96 9.40 -1.91 -5.90
C LEU A 96 10.65 -1.32 -6.54
N ASP A 97 10.81 -1.58 -7.84
CA ASP A 97 11.91 -1.05 -8.64
C ASP A 97 11.54 0.29 -9.29
N TRP A 98 12.10 1.36 -8.74
CA TRP A 98 11.95 2.73 -9.22
C TRP A 98 13.09 3.18 -10.13
N SER A 99 14.04 2.30 -10.48
CA SER A 99 15.27 2.64 -11.22
C SER A 99 15.02 3.28 -12.59
N ARG A 100 13.88 2.98 -13.21
CA ARG A 100 13.46 3.57 -14.50
C ARG A 100 13.00 5.01 -14.38
N ASN A 101 12.68 5.50 -13.19
CA ASN A 101 12.23 6.86 -12.97
C ASN A 101 13.41 7.78 -12.67
N SER A 102 13.40 8.95 -13.29
CA SER A 102 14.38 10.00 -13.02
C SER A 102 13.68 11.27 -12.58
N SER A 103 14.22 11.93 -11.57
CA SER A 103 13.73 13.23 -11.12
C SER A 103 14.31 14.35 -11.99
N SER A 104 13.51 15.38 -12.26
CA SER A 104 13.99 16.65 -12.83
C SER A 104 14.72 17.52 -11.82
N TYR A 105 14.60 17.22 -10.53
CA TYR A 105 15.23 17.97 -9.45
C TYR A 105 16.54 17.33 -9.04
N THR A 106 17.63 18.08 -9.07
CA THR A 106 18.98 17.62 -8.71
C THR A 106 19.08 17.13 -7.25
N SER A 107 18.21 17.62 -6.38
CA SER A 107 18.17 17.25 -4.96
C SER A 107 17.32 16.01 -4.64
N MET A 108 16.64 15.43 -5.63
CA MET A 108 15.75 14.28 -5.46
C MET A 108 16.17 13.15 -6.40
N LYS A 109 16.29 11.94 -5.86
CA LYS A 109 16.54 10.71 -6.62
C LYS A 109 15.53 9.65 -6.25
N TYR A 110 15.12 8.85 -7.23
CA TYR A 110 14.34 7.65 -6.96
C TYR A 110 15.27 6.50 -6.56
N GLU A 111 14.87 5.76 -5.55
CA GLU A 111 15.55 4.55 -5.08
C GLU A 111 14.58 3.38 -5.00
N ASN A 112 15.12 2.17 -5.11
CA ASN A 112 14.31 0.99 -4.97
C ASN A 112 13.78 0.87 -3.54
N GLN A 113 12.52 0.51 -3.44
CA GLN A 113 11.84 0.39 -2.16
C GLN A 113 11.76 -1.07 -1.73
N HIS A 114 12.13 -1.30 -0.48
CA HIS A 114 12.04 -2.58 0.20
C HIS A 114 11.12 -2.42 1.41
N LYS A 115 10.21 -3.35 1.60
CA LYS A 115 9.34 -3.39 2.79
C LYS A 115 9.23 -4.82 3.27
N VAL A 116 9.54 -5.05 4.54
CA VAL A 116 9.32 -6.31 5.26
C VAL A 116 8.24 -6.08 6.30
N ASN A 117 7.28 -6.96 6.39
CA ASN A 117 6.27 -6.94 7.43
C ASN A 117 6.19 -8.31 8.09
N LEU A 118 6.01 -8.29 9.40
CA LEU A 118 5.71 -9.46 10.22
C LEU A 118 4.42 -9.18 10.97
N GLY A 119 3.49 -10.12 10.93
CA GLY A 119 2.21 -9.96 11.57
C GLY A 119 1.74 -11.25 12.22
N GLY A 120 0.80 -11.11 13.11
CA GLY A 120 0.15 -12.25 13.71
C GLY A 120 -1.19 -11.90 14.32
N SER A 121 -2.05 -12.90 14.40
CA SER A 121 -3.29 -12.82 15.14
C SER A 121 -3.47 -14.01 16.08
N TYR A 122 -4.20 -13.76 17.15
CA TYR A 122 -4.57 -14.74 18.16
C TYR A 122 -6.07 -14.78 18.36
N ILE A 123 -6.68 -15.94 18.17
CA ILE A 123 -8.11 -16.19 18.34
C ILE A 123 -8.35 -16.74 19.75
N THR A 124 -9.08 -16.01 20.58
CA THR A 124 -9.25 -16.34 21.99
C THR A 124 -10.01 -17.65 22.24
N LYS A 125 -11.04 -17.92 21.42
CA LYS A 125 -11.91 -19.10 21.55
C LYS A 125 -12.21 -19.71 20.17
N PRO A 126 -11.28 -20.46 19.57
CA PRO A 126 -11.37 -20.90 18.17
C PRO A 126 -12.56 -21.80 17.86
N ARG A 127 -13.12 -22.50 18.86
CA ARG A 127 -14.29 -23.38 18.67
C ARG A 127 -15.62 -22.68 18.80
N LEU A 128 -15.65 -21.41 19.17
CA LEU A 128 -16.87 -20.63 19.26
C LEU A 128 -17.06 -19.81 18.00
N ALA A 129 -18.28 -19.81 17.45
CA ALA A 129 -18.64 -18.96 16.32
C ALA A 129 -18.47 -17.46 16.59
N ARG A 130 -18.28 -17.07 17.84
CA ARG A 130 -18.04 -15.72 18.31
C ARG A 130 -16.75 -15.68 19.12
N SER A 131 -15.66 -15.46 18.46
CA SER A 131 -14.34 -15.32 19.10
C SER A 131 -13.78 -13.93 18.87
N THR A 132 -13.14 -13.40 19.90
CA THR A 132 -12.33 -12.18 19.77
C THR A 132 -10.99 -12.54 19.13
N GLU A 133 -10.56 -11.77 18.17
CA GLU A 133 -9.25 -11.89 17.54
C GLU A 133 -8.40 -10.69 17.95
N LEU A 134 -7.20 -10.95 18.46
CA LEU A 134 -6.19 -9.94 18.76
C LEU A 134 -5.13 -9.97 17.66
N MET A 135 -4.73 -8.81 17.16
CA MET A 135 -3.81 -8.68 16.03
C MET A 135 -2.64 -7.78 16.40
N GLY A 136 -1.49 -8.08 15.87
CA GLY A 136 -0.30 -7.24 16.00
C GLY A 136 0.65 -7.42 14.83
N GLY A 137 1.41 -6.39 14.53
CA GLY A 137 2.37 -6.43 13.44
C GLY A 137 3.45 -5.38 13.57
N ILE A 138 4.57 -5.66 12.93
CA ILE A 138 5.69 -4.73 12.75
C ILE A 138 6.09 -4.71 11.28
N GLY A 139 6.47 -3.52 10.80
CA GLY A 139 6.93 -3.32 9.43
C GLY A 139 8.19 -2.46 9.42
N PHE A 140 9.09 -2.79 8.54
CA PHE A 140 10.30 -2.00 8.27
C PHE A 140 10.45 -1.80 6.78
N GLY A 141 10.81 -0.58 6.37
CA GLY A 141 11.02 -0.29 4.97
C GLY A 141 11.77 1.01 4.73
N ASN A 142 12.08 1.27 3.46
CA ASN A 142 12.65 2.53 3.02
C ASN A 142 11.69 3.29 2.09
N SER A 143 11.86 4.60 2.00
CA SER A 143 11.17 5.45 1.02
C SER A 143 11.77 5.23 -0.36
N TYR A 144 10.94 5.37 -1.40
CA TYR A 144 11.39 5.39 -2.80
C TYR A 144 11.99 6.75 -3.21
N ILE A 145 11.91 7.76 -2.35
CA ILE A 145 12.48 9.09 -2.59
C ILE A 145 13.69 9.26 -1.67
N ASN A 146 14.81 9.61 -2.28
CA ASN A 146 16.02 10.05 -1.59
C ASN A 146 16.18 11.56 -1.79
N LEU A 147 16.17 12.31 -0.70
CA LEU A 147 16.35 13.75 -0.70
C LEU A 147 17.76 14.11 -0.22
N LYS A 148 18.51 14.84 -1.06
CA LYS A 148 19.88 15.32 -0.73
C LYS A 148 20.83 14.22 -0.25
N GLY A 149 20.68 13.00 -0.78
CA GLY A 149 21.55 11.87 -0.42
C GLY A 149 21.23 11.21 0.93
N GLY A 150 20.09 11.53 1.54
CA GLY A 150 19.59 10.89 2.78
C GLY A 150 18.57 9.81 2.48
N LYS A 151 18.91 8.54 2.76
CA LYS A 151 17.95 7.42 2.69
C LYS A 151 16.97 7.52 3.84
N MET A 152 15.69 7.63 3.53
CA MET A 152 14.63 7.66 4.55
C MET A 152 14.13 6.24 4.79
N GLN A 153 14.25 5.77 6.02
CA GLN A 153 13.72 4.48 6.47
C GLN A 153 12.58 4.73 7.45
N TYR A 154 11.70 3.76 7.59
CA TYR A 154 10.61 3.86 8.55
C TYR A 154 10.38 2.52 9.25
N LEU A 155 9.98 2.63 10.51
CA LEU A 155 9.47 1.56 11.33
C LEU A 155 7.97 1.77 11.53
N GLU A 156 7.20 0.70 11.42
CA GLU A 156 5.76 0.69 11.62
C GLU A 156 5.42 -0.38 12.66
N ALA A 157 4.54 -0.05 13.59
CA ALA A 157 4.00 -1.00 14.55
C ALA A 157 2.47 -0.85 14.57
N SER A 158 1.76 -1.96 14.61
CA SER A 158 0.31 -1.99 14.63
C SER A 158 -0.21 -2.97 15.68
N VAL A 159 -1.32 -2.61 16.29
CA VAL A 159 -2.09 -3.48 17.18
C VAL A 159 -3.56 -3.34 16.86
N GLY A 160 -4.34 -4.41 17.07
CA GLY A 160 -5.76 -4.38 16.80
C GLY A 160 -6.50 -5.49 17.55
N ALA A 161 -7.81 -5.34 17.60
CA ALA A 161 -8.71 -6.34 18.12
C ALA A 161 -10.01 -6.34 17.31
N SER A 162 -10.53 -7.53 17.04
CA SER A 162 -11.82 -7.74 16.38
C SER A 162 -12.77 -8.45 17.31
N PHE A 163 -13.91 -7.83 17.58
CA PHE A 163 -14.92 -8.32 18.51
C PHE A 163 -16.17 -8.74 17.76
N PRO A 164 -16.77 -9.89 18.06
CA PRO A 164 -18.04 -10.27 17.49
C PRO A 164 -19.15 -9.35 18.05
N HIS A 165 -19.89 -8.67 17.18
CA HIS A 165 -20.95 -7.74 17.57
C HIS A 165 -22.34 -8.36 17.41
N LEU A 166 -22.68 -8.84 16.22
CA LEU A 166 -23.91 -9.56 15.90
C LEU A 166 -23.58 -10.97 15.39
N ARG A 167 -24.61 -11.74 15.03
CA ARG A 167 -24.44 -13.16 14.65
C ARG A 167 -23.40 -13.39 13.54
N TYR A 168 -23.24 -12.43 12.62
CA TYR A 168 -22.27 -12.46 11.51
C TYR A 168 -21.55 -11.11 11.34
N SER A 169 -21.48 -10.32 12.38
CA SER A 169 -20.90 -8.96 12.32
C SER A 169 -19.77 -8.83 13.32
N TYR A 170 -18.72 -8.10 12.91
CA TYR A 170 -17.55 -7.83 13.72
C TYR A 170 -17.26 -6.35 13.78
N LEU A 171 -16.91 -5.89 14.97
CA LEU A 171 -16.34 -4.56 15.20
C LEU A 171 -14.83 -4.74 15.38
N SER A 172 -14.04 -4.11 14.51
CA SER A 172 -12.59 -4.15 14.59
C SER A 172 -12.04 -2.76 14.90
N LEU A 173 -11.15 -2.71 15.88
CA LEU A 173 -10.41 -1.52 16.30
C LEU A 173 -8.93 -1.77 16.05
N GLY A 174 -8.24 -0.78 15.52
CA GLY A 174 -6.81 -0.87 15.29
C GLY A 174 -6.12 0.47 15.50
N ALA A 175 -4.87 0.39 15.92
CA ALA A 175 -3.96 1.52 16.02
C ALA A 175 -2.67 1.19 15.28
N THR A 176 -2.16 2.15 14.52
CA THR A 176 -0.90 2.03 13.81
C THR A 176 -0.02 3.23 14.13
N TRP A 177 1.22 2.97 14.49
CA TRP A 177 2.23 3.98 14.67
C TRP A 177 3.37 3.76 13.67
N ARG A 178 3.73 4.82 12.94
CA ARG A 178 4.82 4.83 11.98
C ARG A 178 5.79 5.93 12.32
N LYS A 179 7.07 5.61 12.40
CA LYS A 179 8.15 6.55 12.68
C LYS A 179 9.19 6.49 11.59
N GLN A 180 9.54 7.65 11.08
CA GLN A 180 10.67 7.80 10.17
C GLN A 180 11.98 7.72 10.97
N LEU A 181 12.89 6.87 10.49
CA LEU A 181 14.25 6.70 10.99
C LEU A 181 15.23 7.41 10.05
N ASN A 182 16.47 7.61 10.48
CA ASN A 182 17.56 8.14 9.64
C ASN A 182 17.21 9.43 8.90
N THR A 183 16.79 10.45 9.65
CA THR A 183 16.59 11.77 9.10
C THR A 183 17.87 12.58 9.24
N ARG A 184 18.41 13.07 8.13
CA ARG A 184 19.50 14.06 8.18
C ARG A 184 19.01 15.31 8.90
N SER A 185 19.84 15.96 9.70
CA SER A 185 19.48 17.09 10.59
C SER A 185 18.71 18.25 9.94
N ASN A 186 18.74 18.35 8.60
CA ASN A 186 18.06 19.41 7.83
C ASN A 186 16.77 18.93 7.12
N LEU A 187 16.31 17.73 7.39
CA LEU A 187 15.08 17.18 6.82
C LEU A 187 14.02 17.01 7.92
N MET A 188 12.76 17.16 7.52
CA MET A 188 11.62 16.96 8.41
C MET A 188 11.53 15.50 8.85
N GLN A 189 11.42 15.27 10.15
CA GLN A 189 11.16 13.95 10.72
C GLN A 189 9.65 13.76 10.88
N GLU A 190 9.12 12.68 10.34
CA GLU A 190 7.69 12.35 10.42
C GLU A 190 7.46 11.24 11.45
N SER A 191 6.46 11.45 12.30
CA SER A 191 5.86 10.41 13.14
C SER A 191 4.34 10.47 12.93
N ARG A 192 3.74 9.36 12.54
CA ARG A 192 2.29 9.27 12.25
C ARG A 192 1.65 8.26 13.18
N PHE A 193 0.56 8.67 13.79
CA PHE A 193 -0.34 7.80 14.53
C PHE A 193 -1.70 7.75 13.83
N SER A 194 -2.26 6.56 13.66
CA SER A 194 -3.55 6.35 12.98
C SER A 194 -4.42 5.41 13.79
N LEU A 195 -5.70 5.74 13.93
CA LEU A 195 -6.72 4.88 14.49
C LEU A 195 -7.67 4.42 13.39
N ASN A 196 -8.00 3.15 13.40
CA ASN A 196 -8.90 2.53 12.44
C ASN A 196 -10.08 1.89 13.17
N LEU A 197 -11.27 2.18 12.68
CA LEU A 197 -12.51 1.56 13.09
C LEU A 197 -13.14 0.90 11.87
N ASN A 198 -13.44 -0.40 11.96
CA ASN A 198 -14.10 -1.12 10.89
C ASN A 198 -15.27 -1.91 11.46
N LEU A 199 -16.42 -1.80 10.80
CA LEU A 199 -17.63 -2.54 11.12
C LEU A 199 -17.99 -3.42 9.93
N THR A 200 -17.92 -4.72 10.14
CA THR A 200 -18.23 -5.73 9.10
C THR A 200 -19.60 -6.33 9.39
N PHE A 201 -20.51 -6.27 8.41
CA PHE A 201 -21.82 -6.91 8.46
C PHE A 201 -21.82 -8.13 7.56
N GLY A 202 -22.35 -9.24 8.08
CA GLY A 202 -22.56 -10.45 7.32
C GLY A 202 -24.01 -10.90 7.46
N GLU A 203 -24.64 -11.33 6.37
CA GLU A 203 -25.94 -11.93 6.35
C GLU A 203 -25.88 -13.33 5.70
N ARG A 204 -26.53 -14.31 6.32
CA ARG A 204 -26.66 -15.64 5.74
C ARG A 204 -28.00 -15.73 5.00
N ILE A 205 -27.95 -15.62 3.69
CA ILE A 205 -29.12 -15.86 2.83
C ILE A 205 -29.33 -17.38 2.75
N SER A 206 -30.36 -17.91 3.44
CA SER A 206 -30.78 -19.28 3.24
C SER A 206 -31.85 -19.31 2.15
N ARG A 207 -31.60 -20.00 1.04
CA ARG A 207 -32.67 -20.29 0.06
C ARG A 207 -33.71 -21.20 0.73
N ALA A 208 -34.95 -20.73 0.81
CA ALA A 208 -36.06 -21.60 1.18
C ALA A 208 -36.11 -22.73 0.17
N LYS A 209 -36.01 -23.97 0.63
CA LYS A 209 -36.35 -25.14 -0.20
C LYS A 209 -37.85 -25.07 -0.43
N LEU A 210 -38.24 -24.76 -1.66
CA LEU A 210 -39.60 -25.01 -2.12
C LEU A 210 -39.84 -26.51 -2.01
N LYS A 211 -40.82 -26.90 -1.18
CA LYS A 211 -41.35 -28.26 -1.12
C LYS A 211 -42.29 -28.49 -2.28
#